data_c56a7a7da2e0f23a37ae0e9ca30582bf
#
_entry.id   c56a7a7da2e0f23a37ae0e9ca30582bf
#
_cell.length_a   1.000
_cell.length_b   1.000
_cell.length_c   1.000
_cell.angle_alpha   90.00
_cell.angle_beta   90.00
_cell.angle_gamma   90.00
#
_symmetry.space_group_name_H-M   'P 1'
#
loop_
_entity.id
_entity.type
_entity.pdbx_description
1 polymer ?
#
loop_
_entity_poly.entity_id
_entity_poly.type
_entity_poly.pdbx_seq_one_letter_code
_entity_poly.pdbx_strand_id
1 'polypeptide(L)'
;INYTDKLSLYKHEVNELGICLLPPSLNKSIEVFNVDSNKIFYALGALKNVGIESMKNIVEERNKDGSFQDIFDFAKRVELRKVGKRSLEMLIYAGVFDEISSNRNQLFQSIDTLVEYSNLCFTEKNTGQNNLFGDTNDLLSHPDLKLIDDWDNSEKLKKEYEAVGFYLSAHPLDEYSKWFKSKSIYKFSELNDLLKSGPKLIKMCGSIINKQERISNKGNKFAFIQFSDPSGFFEATAFSDIIELYSHLLQPAQNLILYC
;
A
#
# COMPACT_ATOMS: atom_id res chain seq x y z
N ILE A 1 -7.15 18.40 -4.05
CA ILE A 1 -5.94 17.90 -3.39
C ILE A 1 -6.27 16.50 -2.92
N ASN A 2 -5.64 15.51 -3.50
CA ASN A 2 -5.84 14.11 -3.08
C ASN A 2 -5.40 13.96 -1.62
N TYR A 3 -6.24 13.38 -0.78
CA TYR A 3 -5.91 13.09 0.63
C TYR A 3 -4.62 12.28 0.78
N THR A 4 -4.29 11.48 -0.22
CA THR A 4 -3.10 10.62 -0.29
C THR A 4 -1.79 11.41 -0.29
N ASP A 5 -1.75 12.56 -0.96
CA ASP A 5 -0.54 13.41 -1.01
C ASP A 5 -0.24 14.00 0.37
N LYS A 6 -1.29 14.32 1.14
CA LYS A 6 -1.14 14.80 2.52
C LYS A 6 -0.69 13.68 3.48
N LEU A 7 -1.20 12.46 3.31
CA LEU A 7 -0.80 11.33 4.15
C LEU A 7 0.68 11.00 4.01
N SER A 8 1.22 11.10 2.79
CA SER A 8 2.65 10.86 2.56
C SER A 8 3.53 11.94 3.23
N LEU A 9 3.12 13.20 3.21
CA LEU A 9 3.78 14.28 3.94
C LEU A 9 3.74 14.04 5.45
N TYR A 10 2.57 13.68 5.99
CA TYR A 10 2.42 13.38 7.41
C TYR A 10 3.25 12.17 7.84
N LYS A 11 3.45 11.15 6.99
CA LYS A 11 4.39 10.04 7.27
C LYS A 11 5.79 10.57 7.59
N HIS A 12 6.28 11.53 6.81
CA HIS A 12 7.60 12.11 7.04
C HIS A 12 7.64 12.89 8.37
N GLU A 13 6.65 13.77 8.60
CA GLU A 13 6.56 14.56 9.83
C GLU A 13 6.47 13.68 11.09
N VAL A 14 5.64 12.64 11.08
CA VAL A 14 5.53 11.75 12.26
C VAL A 14 6.81 10.97 12.51
N ASN A 15 7.53 10.58 11.46
CA ASN A 15 8.84 9.92 11.60
C ASN A 15 9.89 10.87 12.21
N GLU A 16 9.92 12.15 11.82
CA GLU A 16 10.78 13.17 12.42
C GLU A 16 10.45 13.41 13.91
N LEU A 17 9.20 13.29 14.29
CA LEU A 17 8.74 13.36 15.69
C LEU A 17 9.04 12.08 16.48
N GLY A 18 9.67 11.08 15.87
CA GLY A 18 9.97 9.80 16.49
C GLY A 18 8.74 8.88 16.67
N ILE A 19 7.66 9.17 15.94
CA ILE A 19 6.44 8.35 15.93
C ILE A 19 6.54 7.38 14.76
N CYS A 20 6.33 6.09 15.00
CA CYS A 20 6.41 5.05 13.99
C CYS A 20 5.04 4.82 13.33
N LEU A 21 4.93 5.10 12.04
CA LEU A 21 3.77 4.71 11.23
C LEU A 21 3.93 3.26 10.78
N LEU A 22 3.06 2.38 11.26
CA LEU A 22 3.07 0.95 10.97
C LEU A 22 2.14 0.62 9.79
N PRO A 23 2.48 -0.41 8.99
CA PRO A 23 1.58 -0.95 7.97
C PRO A 23 0.23 -1.38 8.57
N PRO A 24 -0.83 -1.43 7.75
CA PRO A 24 -2.12 -1.93 8.20
C PRO A 24 -2.03 -3.42 8.56
N SER A 25 -2.72 -3.82 9.61
CA SER A 25 -2.77 -5.20 10.11
C SER A 25 -4.21 -5.58 10.41
N LEU A 26 -4.62 -6.77 10.00
CA LEU A 26 -5.96 -7.30 10.26
C LEU A 26 -6.29 -7.32 11.76
N ASN A 27 -5.30 -7.68 12.58
CA ASN A 27 -5.48 -7.89 14.00
C ASN A 27 -5.19 -6.65 14.88
N LYS A 28 -4.61 -5.57 14.32
CA LYS A 28 -4.21 -4.37 15.09
C LYS A 28 -4.85 -3.08 14.62
N SER A 29 -5.00 -2.93 13.29
CA SER A 29 -5.61 -1.73 12.72
C SER A 29 -7.11 -1.68 12.97
N ILE A 30 -7.66 -0.48 12.99
CA ILE A 30 -9.11 -0.24 12.97
C ILE A 30 -9.49 0.53 11.70
N GLU A 31 -10.75 0.85 11.53
CA GLU A 31 -11.25 1.53 10.34
C GLU A 31 -10.73 2.96 10.18
N VAL A 32 -10.29 3.59 11.28
CA VAL A 32 -9.65 4.91 11.34
C VAL A 32 -8.21 4.78 11.83
N PHE A 33 -7.42 5.86 11.75
CA PHE A 33 -6.08 5.87 12.34
C PHE A 33 -6.19 5.77 13.87
N ASN A 34 -5.44 4.85 14.45
CA ASN A 34 -5.35 4.72 15.89
C ASN A 34 -3.90 4.82 16.37
N VAL A 35 -3.77 5.40 17.56
CA VAL A 35 -2.46 5.63 18.19
C VAL A 35 -2.34 4.71 19.38
N ASP A 36 -1.25 3.96 19.43
CA ASP A 36 -0.85 3.18 20.60
C ASP A 36 0.57 3.59 20.99
N SER A 37 0.68 4.29 22.11
CA SER A 37 1.95 4.84 22.62
C SER A 37 2.63 5.74 21.56
N ASN A 38 3.74 5.31 21.01
CA ASN A 38 4.51 6.04 19.98
C ASN A 38 4.35 5.44 18.58
N LYS A 39 3.27 4.69 18.33
CA LYS A 39 2.97 3.99 17.07
C LYS A 39 1.63 4.41 16.54
N ILE A 40 1.53 4.63 15.25
CA ILE A 40 0.28 4.85 14.52
C ILE A 40 0.09 3.65 13.61
N PHE A 41 -1.02 2.93 13.78
CA PHE A 41 -1.41 1.88 12.85
C PHE A 41 -2.17 2.49 11.68
N TYR A 42 -1.76 2.13 10.44
CA TYR A 42 -2.46 2.61 9.26
C TYR A 42 -3.90 2.11 9.24
N ALA A 43 -4.84 3.02 9.00
CA ALA A 43 -6.27 2.75 9.04
C ALA A 43 -6.70 1.83 7.89
N LEU A 44 -7.54 0.81 8.17
CA LEU A 44 -8.10 -0.05 7.13
C LEU A 44 -8.99 0.75 6.17
N GLY A 45 -9.78 1.70 6.69
CA GLY A 45 -10.66 2.55 5.90
C GLY A 45 -9.96 3.65 5.10
N ALA A 46 -8.65 3.87 5.30
CA ALA A 46 -7.85 4.80 4.52
C ALA A 46 -7.25 4.18 3.24
N LEU A 47 -7.37 2.86 3.08
CA LEU A 47 -6.98 2.17 1.86
C LEU A 47 -7.91 2.55 0.70
N LYS A 48 -7.34 2.67 -0.49
CA LYS A 48 -8.12 3.02 -1.69
C LYS A 48 -9.15 1.95 -2.02
N ASN A 49 -10.31 2.36 -2.48
CA ASN A 49 -11.41 1.48 -2.89
C ASN A 49 -11.91 0.52 -1.80
N VAL A 50 -11.73 0.89 -0.53
CA VAL A 50 -12.19 0.12 0.62
C VAL A 50 -13.33 0.87 1.30
N GLY A 51 -14.43 0.16 1.55
CA GLY A 51 -15.60 0.73 2.24
C GLY A 51 -15.40 0.77 3.76
N ILE A 52 -15.55 1.94 4.37
CA ILE A 52 -15.33 2.12 5.82
C ILE A 52 -16.25 1.25 6.67
N GLU A 53 -17.51 1.07 6.25
CA GLU A 53 -18.49 0.24 6.97
C GLU A 53 -18.10 -1.25 6.94
N SER A 54 -17.54 -1.73 5.82
CA SER A 54 -17.01 -3.10 5.77
C SER A 54 -15.83 -3.29 6.73
N MET A 55 -15.00 -2.27 6.89
CA MET A 55 -13.87 -2.33 7.83
C MET A 55 -14.33 -2.28 9.28
N LYS A 56 -15.35 -1.50 9.61
CA LYS A 56 -15.98 -1.54 10.94
C LYS A 56 -16.50 -2.95 11.28
N ASN A 57 -17.20 -3.59 10.34
CA ASN A 57 -17.70 -4.95 10.57
C ASN A 57 -16.56 -5.95 10.84
N ILE A 58 -15.44 -5.85 10.14
CA ILE A 58 -14.25 -6.69 10.39
C ILE A 58 -13.72 -6.44 11.81
N VAL A 59 -13.62 -5.18 12.23
CA VAL A 59 -13.13 -4.79 13.55
C VAL A 59 -14.10 -5.26 14.64
N GLU A 60 -15.40 -5.14 14.44
CA GLU A 60 -16.43 -5.62 15.35
C GLU A 60 -16.37 -7.13 15.56
N GLU A 61 -16.26 -7.92 14.47
CA GLU A 61 -16.10 -9.37 14.56
C GLU A 61 -14.81 -9.77 15.29
N ARG A 62 -13.71 -9.04 15.04
CA ARG A 62 -12.47 -9.25 15.78
C ARG A 62 -12.64 -8.95 17.28
N ASN A 63 -13.32 -7.87 17.62
CA ASN A 63 -13.52 -7.48 19.02
C ASN A 63 -14.45 -8.44 19.77
N LYS A 64 -15.38 -9.07 19.07
CA LYS A 64 -16.33 -10.03 19.62
C LYS A 64 -15.68 -11.39 19.91
N ASP A 65 -14.98 -11.95 18.95
CA ASP A 65 -14.50 -13.32 18.98
C ASP A 65 -12.95 -13.45 19.00
N GLY A 66 -12.25 -12.33 19.25
CA GLY A 66 -10.78 -12.30 19.32
C GLY A 66 -10.10 -12.18 17.96
N SER A 67 -8.76 -12.15 17.97
CA SER A 67 -7.91 -12.05 16.78
C SER A 67 -8.17 -13.19 15.81
N PHE A 68 -8.12 -12.87 14.52
CA PHE A 68 -8.17 -13.86 13.44
C PHE A 68 -6.89 -14.70 13.44
N GLN A 69 -7.05 -16.02 13.40
CA GLN A 69 -5.93 -16.96 13.49
C GLN A 69 -5.30 -17.25 12.12
N ASP A 70 -6.12 -17.39 11.10
CA ASP A 70 -5.72 -17.64 9.72
C ASP A 70 -6.75 -17.06 8.74
N ILE A 71 -6.52 -17.25 7.45
CA ILE A 71 -7.38 -16.72 6.39
C ILE A 71 -8.74 -17.41 6.34
N PHE A 72 -8.85 -18.66 6.78
CA PHE A 72 -10.10 -19.41 6.80
C PHE A 72 -10.96 -19.01 8.00
N ASP A 73 -10.36 -18.78 9.17
CA ASP A 73 -11.04 -18.18 10.32
C ASP A 73 -11.61 -16.81 9.95
N PHE A 74 -10.82 -15.96 9.27
CA PHE A 74 -11.31 -14.70 8.74
C PHE A 74 -12.50 -14.89 7.79
N ALA A 75 -12.41 -15.79 6.80
CA ALA A 75 -13.47 -16.03 5.81
C ALA A 75 -14.74 -16.67 6.43
N LYS A 76 -14.60 -17.45 7.52
CA LYS A 76 -15.70 -18.06 8.27
C LYS A 76 -16.47 -17.06 9.12
N ARG A 77 -15.79 -16.02 9.62
CA ARG A 77 -16.35 -15.01 10.53
C ARG A 77 -16.83 -13.76 9.80
N VAL A 78 -16.20 -13.40 8.70
CA VAL A 78 -16.51 -12.20 7.90
C VAL A 78 -17.17 -12.60 6.57
N GLU A 79 -18.34 -12.03 6.28
CA GLU A 79 -19.03 -12.25 5.01
C GLU A 79 -18.31 -11.55 3.85
N LEU A 80 -17.38 -12.25 3.19
CA LEU A 80 -16.47 -11.67 2.19
C LEU A 80 -17.19 -11.09 0.98
N ARG A 81 -18.39 -11.57 0.66
CA ARG A 81 -19.23 -11.02 -0.40
C ARG A 81 -19.63 -9.56 -0.10
N LYS A 82 -19.90 -9.23 1.18
CA LYS A 82 -20.23 -7.86 1.60
C LYS A 82 -19.00 -6.94 1.62
N VAL A 83 -17.82 -7.49 1.91
CA VAL A 83 -16.55 -6.76 1.82
C VAL A 83 -16.27 -6.35 0.38
N GLY A 84 -16.54 -7.27 -0.56
CA GLY A 84 -16.36 -7.06 -1.99
C GLY A 84 -14.94 -7.36 -2.48
N LYS A 85 -14.86 -7.94 -3.68
CA LYS A 85 -13.60 -8.40 -4.30
C LYS A 85 -12.55 -7.29 -4.36
N ARG A 86 -12.93 -6.08 -4.81
CA ARG A 86 -11.99 -4.97 -4.93
C ARG A 86 -11.42 -4.51 -3.59
N SER A 87 -12.23 -4.52 -2.54
CA SER A 87 -11.72 -4.23 -1.18
C SER A 87 -10.76 -5.30 -0.70
N LEU A 88 -11.06 -6.59 -0.93
CA LEU A 88 -10.16 -7.69 -0.59
C LEU A 88 -8.82 -7.59 -1.32
N GLU A 89 -8.82 -7.25 -2.62
CA GLU A 89 -7.61 -6.98 -3.39
C GLU A 89 -6.75 -5.89 -2.71
N MET A 90 -7.36 -4.77 -2.34
CA MET A 90 -6.64 -3.66 -1.69
C MET A 90 -6.09 -4.03 -0.32
N LEU A 91 -6.83 -4.81 0.47
CA LEU A 91 -6.36 -5.31 1.75
C LEU A 91 -5.13 -6.23 1.58
N ILE A 92 -5.17 -7.15 0.59
CA ILE A 92 -4.04 -8.03 0.26
C ILE A 92 -2.84 -7.21 -0.23
N TYR A 93 -3.06 -6.26 -1.12
CA TYR A 93 -2.01 -5.41 -1.67
C TYR A 93 -1.29 -4.60 -0.58
N ALA A 94 -2.04 -4.08 0.39
CA ALA A 94 -1.50 -3.34 1.52
C ALA A 94 -0.82 -4.23 2.59
N GLY A 95 -0.91 -5.56 2.48
CA GLY A 95 -0.32 -6.49 3.45
C GLY A 95 -1.10 -6.65 4.75
N VAL A 96 -2.40 -6.36 4.73
CA VAL A 96 -3.27 -6.45 5.93
C VAL A 96 -3.26 -7.86 6.54
N PHE A 97 -3.08 -8.89 5.71
CA PHE A 97 -3.11 -10.29 6.11
C PHE A 97 -1.74 -10.90 6.42
N ASP A 98 -0.63 -10.15 6.33
CA ASP A 98 0.74 -10.68 6.44
C ASP A 98 1.02 -11.41 7.77
N GLU A 99 0.29 -11.06 8.85
CA GLU A 99 0.42 -11.74 10.15
C GLU A 99 -0.19 -13.16 10.16
N ILE A 100 -1.18 -13.42 9.29
CA ILE A 100 -1.91 -14.70 9.23
C ILE A 100 -1.66 -15.47 7.95
N SER A 101 -1.08 -14.84 6.95
CA SER A 101 -0.68 -15.47 5.67
C SER A 101 0.44 -14.66 5.03
N SER A 102 1.60 -15.28 4.86
CA SER A 102 2.80 -14.61 4.35
C SER A 102 2.86 -14.46 2.83
N ASN A 103 2.01 -15.19 2.08
CA ASN A 103 2.02 -15.19 0.60
C ASN A 103 0.85 -14.37 0.05
N ARG A 104 1.12 -13.09 -0.26
CA ARG A 104 0.11 -12.18 -0.79
C ARG A 104 -0.41 -12.58 -2.16
N ASN A 105 0.46 -13.11 -3.05
CA ASN A 105 0.05 -13.57 -4.38
C ASN A 105 -0.91 -14.76 -4.30
N GLN A 106 -0.63 -15.71 -3.39
CA GLN A 106 -1.53 -16.85 -3.16
C GLN A 106 -2.92 -16.38 -2.72
N LEU A 107 -3.00 -15.46 -1.77
CA LEU A 107 -4.28 -14.90 -1.32
C LEU A 107 -5.00 -14.20 -2.47
N PHE A 108 -4.30 -13.39 -3.24
CA PHE A 108 -4.87 -12.66 -4.38
C PHE A 108 -5.46 -13.61 -5.42
N GLN A 109 -4.74 -14.66 -5.79
CA GLN A 109 -5.20 -15.65 -6.76
C GLN A 109 -6.32 -16.56 -6.22
N SER A 110 -6.52 -16.58 -4.90
CA SER A 110 -7.51 -17.42 -4.24
C SER A 110 -8.73 -16.64 -3.74
N ILE A 111 -8.86 -15.34 -4.08
CA ILE A 111 -9.99 -14.51 -3.60
C ILE A 111 -11.34 -15.14 -3.92
N ASP A 112 -11.54 -15.66 -5.12
CA ASP A 112 -12.82 -16.25 -5.53
C ASP A 112 -13.12 -17.50 -4.70
N THR A 113 -12.14 -18.37 -4.47
CA THR A 113 -12.25 -19.56 -3.60
C THR A 113 -12.60 -19.18 -2.16
N LEU A 114 -11.95 -18.13 -1.61
CA LEU A 114 -12.24 -17.64 -0.25
C LEU A 114 -13.64 -17.04 -0.14
N VAL A 115 -14.10 -16.30 -1.16
CA VAL A 115 -15.46 -15.76 -1.20
C VAL A 115 -16.51 -16.88 -1.27
N GLU A 116 -16.28 -17.91 -2.08
CA GLU A 116 -17.16 -19.08 -2.15
C GLU A 116 -17.22 -19.82 -0.80
N TYR A 117 -16.06 -20.06 -0.19
CA TYR A 117 -15.99 -20.67 1.14
C TYR A 117 -16.74 -19.86 2.19
N SER A 118 -16.52 -18.54 2.23
CA SER A 118 -17.26 -17.63 3.12
C SER A 118 -18.77 -17.73 2.90
N ASN A 119 -19.23 -17.72 1.65
CA ASN A 119 -20.66 -17.83 1.33
C ASN A 119 -21.27 -19.16 1.82
N LEU A 120 -20.56 -20.28 1.67
CA LEU A 120 -21.00 -21.56 2.19
C LEU A 120 -21.16 -21.53 3.71
N CYS A 121 -20.15 -21.01 4.45
CA CYS A 121 -20.20 -20.86 5.89
C CYS A 121 -21.40 -20.03 6.36
N PHE A 122 -21.69 -18.92 5.69
CA PHE A 122 -22.81 -18.04 6.05
C PHE A 122 -24.18 -18.62 5.65
N THR A 123 -24.25 -19.37 4.56
CA THR A 123 -25.50 -20.04 4.15
C THR A 123 -25.89 -21.13 5.17
N GLU A 124 -24.94 -21.93 5.62
CA GLU A 124 -25.18 -22.95 6.66
C GLU A 124 -25.64 -22.33 7.98
N LYS A 125 -25.00 -21.24 8.42
CA LYS A 125 -25.43 -20.50 9.62
C LYS A 125 -26.87 -19.98 9.52
N ASN A 126 -27.29 -19.50 8.34
CA ASN A 126 -28.60 -18.88 8.14
C ASN A 126 -29.73 -19.91 7.92
N THR A 127 -29.42 -21.07 7.37
CA THR A 127 -30.46 -22.08 7.10
C THR A 127 -30.89 -22.87 8.35
N GLY A 128 -30.18 -22.69 9.46
CA GLY A 128 -30.58 -23.32 10.75
C GLY A 128 -30.68 -24.83 10.69
N GLN A 129 -30.19 -25.48 9.64
CA GLN A 129 -30.08 -26.92 9.57
C GLN A 129 -29.03 -27.37 10.60
N ASN A 130 -29.48 -27.46 11.88
CA ASN A 130 -28.81 -28.33 12.80
C ASN A 130 -28.79 -29.70 12.14
N ASN A 131 -27.64 -30.11 11.61
CA ASN A 131 -27.45 -31.46 11.14
C ASN A 131 -27.84 -32.38 12.29
N LEU A 132 -28.75 -33.36 12.00
CA LEU A 132 -29.27 -34.37 12.93
C LEU A 132 -28.17 -35.22 13.61
N PHE A 133 -26.89 -34.94 13.35
CA PHE A 133 -25.73 -35.73 13.76
C PHE A 133 -24.71 -34.98 14.64
N GLY A 134 -25.17 -33.98 15.45
CA GLY A 134 -24.33 -33.35 16.46
C GLY A 134 -23.44 -32.21 15.92
N ASP A 135 -22.87 -31.46 16.83
CA ASP A 135 -21.99 -30.29 16.60
C ASP A 135 -20.91 -30.59 15.54
N THR A 136 -21.20 -30.25 14.28
CA THR A 136 -20.28 -30.37 13.16
C THR A 136 -19.78 -28.97 12.74
N ASN A 137 -19.25 -28.23 13.71
CA ASN A 137 -18.48 -27.01 13.42
C ASN A 137 -17.22 -27.28 12.58
N ASP A 138 -16.94 -28.53 12.25
CA ASP A 138 -15.72 -29.00 11.56
C ASP A 138 -15.95 -29.65 10.19
N LEU A 139 -17.16 -29.60 9.62
CA LEU A 139 -17.46 -30.36 8.39
C LEU A 139 -17.12 -29.64 7.07
N LEU A 140 -16.94 -28.34 7.07
CA LEU A 140 -16.41 -27.69 5.90
C LEU A 140 -14.87 -27.75 5.94
N SER A 141 -14.32 -28.75 5.23
CA SER A 141 -12.87 -28.78 5.00
C SER A 141 -12.42 -27.48 4.35
N HIS A 142 -11.30 -26.94 4.80
CA HIS A 142 -10.71 -25.75 4.18
C HIS A 142 -10.43 -26.06 2.71
N PRO A 143 -10.80 -25.16 1.79
CA PRO A 143 -10.49 -25.36 0.39
C PRO A 143 -8.99 -25.25 0.15
N ASP A 144 -8.48 -25.98 -0.82
CA ASP A 144 -7.10 -25.87 -1.24
C ASP A 144 -6.85 -24.52 -1.90
N LEU A 145 -5.90 -23.77 -1.36
CA LEU A 145 -5.43 -22.54 -2.00
C LEU A 145 -4.41 -22.86 -3.10
N LYS A 146 -4.37 -22.05 -4.14
CA LYS A 146 -3.43 -22.22 -5.24
C LYS A 146 -1.98 -22.19 -4.73
N LEU A 147 -1.20 -23.21 -5.07
CA LEU A 147 0.24 -23.20 -4.82
C LEU A 147 0.91 -22.31 -5.87
N ILE A 148 1.39 -21.16 -5.44
CA ILE A 148 2.03 -20.17 -6.30
C ILE A 148 3.08 -19.41 -5.47
N ASP A 149 4.18 -19.04 -6.14
CA ASP A 149 5.21 -18.21 -5.51
C ASP A 149 4.67 -16.80 -5.21
N ASP A 150 5.15 -16.24 -4.11
CA ASP A 150 4.77 -14.88 -3.72
C ASP A 150 5.40 -13.85 -4.66
N TRP A 151 4.82 -12.65 -4.69
CA TRP A 151 5.41 -11.53 -5.41
C TRP A 151 6.79 -11.20 -4.86
N ASP A 152 7.68 -10.78 -5.74
CA ASP A 152 8.94 -10.20 -5.33
C ASP A 152 8.73 -8.85 -4.60
N ASN A 153 9.79 -8.33 -3.96
CA ASN A 153 9.70 -7.09 -3.20
C ASN A 153 9.27 -5.89 -4.05
N SER A 154 9.72 -5.83 -5.31
CA SER A 154 9.37 -4.74 -6.21
C SER A 154 7.88 -4.75 -6.54
N GLU A 155 7.33 -5.93 -6.83
CA GLU A 155 5.90 -6.08 -7.11
C GLU A 155 5.05 -5.83 -5.86
N LYS A 156 5.47 -6.31 -4.67
CA LYS A 156 4.80 -6.00 -3.40
C LYS A 156 4.72 -4.50 -3.15
N LEU A 157 5.81 -3.75 -3.38
CA LEU A 157 5.82 -2.30 -3.21
C LEU A 157 4.93 -1.58 -4.24
N LYS A 158 4.86 -2.05 -5.48
CA LYS A 158 3.93 -1.51 -6.48
C LYS A 158 2.47 -1.73 -6.07
N LYS A 159 2.13 -2.94 -5.59
CA LYS A 159 0.80 -3.27 -5.09
C LYS A 159 0.44 -2.45 -3.85
N GLU A 160 1.36 -2.33 -2.89
CA GLU A 160 1.19 -1.47 -1.73
C GLU A 160 0.91 -0.02 -2.15
N TYR A 161 1.68 0.51 -3.11
CA TYR A 161 1.46 1.85 -3.64
C TYR A 161 0.07 1.98 -4.30
N GLU A 162 -0.41 0.96 -5.00
CA GLU A 162 -1.76 0.96 -5.59
C GLU A 162 -2.83 1.08 -4.49
N ALA A 163 -2.70 0.35 -3.38
CA ALA A 163 -3.67 0.32 -2.30
C ALA A 163 -3.59 1.55 -1.36
N VAL A 164 -2.39 1.99 -1.03
CA VAL A 164 -2.12 3.07 -0.06
C VAL A 164 -2.02 4.42 -0.74
N GLY A 165 -1.35 4.48 -1.90
CA GLY A 165 -1.08 5.68 -2.70
C GLY A 165 0.29 6.31 -2.45
N PHE A 166 1.08 5.74 -1.57
CA PHE A 166 2.49 6.07 -1.34
C PHE A 166 3.22 4.83 -0.80
N TYR A 167 4.54 4.85 -0.80
CA TYR A 167 5.34 3.75 -0.26
C TYR A 167 5.34 3.79 1.27
N LEU A 168 4.69 2.81 1.90
CA LEU A 168 4.48 2.78 3.35
C LEU A 168 5.54 1.92 4.05
N SER A 169 5.76 0.69 3.61
CA SER A 169 6.64 -0.29 4.28
C SER A 169 8.12 -0.05 3.98
N ALA A 170 8.47 0.19 2.73
CA ALA A 170 9.82 0.46 2.26
C ALA A 170 9.77 1.32 0.99
N HIS A 171 10.91 1.90 0.59
CA HIS A 171 11.00 2.66 -0.65
C HIS A 171 11.73 1.83 -1.73
N PRO A 172 11.28 1.85 -3.02
CA PRO A 172 11.96 1.10 -4.09
C PRO A 172 13.45 1.44 -4.25
N LEU A 173 13.86 2.63 -3.84
CA LEU A 173 15.25 3.07 -3.91
C LEU A 173 16.10 2.64 -2.71
N ASP A 174 15.54 1.99 -1.69
CA ASP A 174 16.29 1.52 -0.52
C ASP A 174 17.35 0.48 -0.90
N GLU A 175 17.06 -0.37 -1.87
CA GLU A 175 17.98 -1.37 -2.39
C GLU A 175 19.25 -0.73 -3.02
N TYR A 176 19.12 0.50 -3.52
CA TYR A 176 20.20 1.25 -4.18
C TYR A 176 20.97 2.18 -3.23
N SER A 177 20.68 2.16 -1.93
CA SER A 177 21.26 3.09 -0.93
C SER A 177 22.79 3.09 -0.89
N LYS A 178 23.42 1.91 -1.08
CA LYS A 178 24.88 1.78 -1.20
C LYS A 178 25.44 2.45 -2.45
N TRP A 179 24.65 2.47 -3.51
CA TRP A 179 25.01 3.02 -4.82
C TRP A 179 24.99 4.55 -4.80
N PHE A 180 24.09 5.16 -4.05
CA PHE A 180 23.95 6.61 -3.96
C PHE A 180 25.27 7.27 -3.56
N LYS A 181 25.90 6.79 -2.47
CA LYS A 181 27.19 7.28 -2.01
C LYS A 181 28.32 7.11 -3.06
N SER A 182 28.39 5.93 -3.69
CA SER A 182 29.45 5.63 -4.66
C SER A 182 29.38 6.43 -5.96
N LYS A 183 28.18 6.91 -6.33
CA LYS A 183 27.91 7.65 -7.57
C LYS A 183 27.65 9.13 -7.35
N SER A 184 27.85 9.64 -6.13
CA SER A 184 27.55 11.03 -5.75
C SER A 184 26.11 11.42 -6.09
N ILE A 185 25.17 10.54 -5.75
CA ILE A 185 23.73 10.77 -5.88
C ILE A 185 23.23 11.22 -4.52
N TYR A 186 22.63 12.40 -4.48
CA TYR A 186 22.15 13.03 -3.26
C TYR A 186 20.67 12.72 -3.02
N LYS A 187 20.30 12.63 -1.75
CA LYS A 187 18.91 12.49 -1.31
C LYS A 187 18.27 13.89 -1.18
N PHE A 188 16.95 13.92 -1.22
CA PHE A 188 16.20 15.16 -1.05
C PHE A 188 16.51 15.86 0.28
N SER A 189 16.65 15.12 1.38
CA SER A 189 17.01 15.68 2.69
C SER A 189 18.35 16.41 2.72
N GLU A 190 19.27 16.08 1.80
CA GLU A 190 20.60 16.70 1.71
C GLU A 190 20.58 17.99 0.86
N LEU A 191 19.47 18.25 0.13
CA LEU A 191 19.38 19.33 -0.83
C LEU A 191 19.55 20.73 -0.20
N ASN A 192 18.91 20.98 0.93
CA ASN A 192 18.99 22.25 1.63
C ASN A 192 20.43 22.60 2.03
N ASP A 193 21.21 21.63 2.48
CA ASP A 193 22.61 21.84 2.87
C ASP A 193 23.50 22.10 1.64
N LEU A 194 23.24 21.40 0.55
CA LEU A 194 23.96 21.58 -0.71
C LEU A 194 23.74 22.97 -1.32
N LEU A 195 22.52 23.49 -1.25
CA LEU A 195 22.14 24.79 -1.81
C LEU A 195 22.64 25.97 -1.00
N LYS A 196 23.09 25.80 0.25
CA LYS A 196 23.72 26.87 1.04
C LYS A 196 24.93 27.50 0.35
N SER A 197 25.61 26.76 -0.53
CA SER A 197 26.76 27.24 -1.29
C SER A 197 26.41 27.76 -2.69
N GLY A 198 25.11 27.97 -2.99
CA GLY A 198 24.59 28.48 -4.26
C GLY A 198 24.12 27.37 -5.21
N PRO A 199 23.57 27.72 -6.38
CA PRO A 199 23.08 26.78 -7.37
C PRO A 199 24.19 25.85 -7.85
N LYS A 200 23.90 24.57 -7.94
CA LYS A 200 24.83 23.50 -8.39
C LYS A 200 24.11 22.49 -9.25
N LEU A 201 24.81 21.96 -10.23
CA LEU A 201 24.37 20.78 -10.95
C LEU A 201 24.60 19.57 -10.06
N ILE A 202 23.54 18.86 -9.70
CA ILE A 202 23.58 17.69 -8.82
C ILE A 202 22.91 16.49 -9.47
N LYS A 203 23.23 15.30 -8.95
CA LYS A 203 22.53 14.07 -9.29
C LYS A 203 21.61 13.71 -8.14
N MET A 204 20.33 13.52 -8.45
CA MET A 204 19.33 13.01 -7.51
C MET A 204 18.72 11.73 -8.07
N CYS A 205 18.14 10.91 -7.21
CA CYS A 205 17.37 9.74 -7.63
C CYS A 205 15.97 9.86 -7.05
N GLY A 206 14.97 9.50 -7.85
CA GLY A 206 13.58 9.53 -7.41
C GLY A 206 12.72 8.52 -8.16
N SER A 207 11.70 8.00 -7.47
CA SER A 207 10.59 7.29 -8.08
C SER A 207 9.50 8.28 -8.45
N ILE A 208 9.00 8.22 -9.69
CA ILE A 208 7.93 9.11 -10.13
C ILE A 208 6.62 8.72 -9.44
N ILE A 209 6.01 9.70 -8.77
CA ILE A 209 4.70 9.58 -8.14
C ILE A 209 3.61 10.05 -9.10
N ASN A 210 3.80 11.25 -9.67
CA ASN A 210 2.82 11.91 -10.50
C ASN A 210 3.49 12.81 -11.53
N LYS A 211 2.81 13.03 -12.65
CA LYS A 211 3.23 13.95 -13.71
C LYS A 211 2.04 14.81 -14.12
N GLN A 212 2.24 16.12 -14.14
CA GLN A 212 1.24 17.09 -14.63
C GLN A 212 1.83 17.88 -15.79
N GLU A 213 1.37 17.61 -17.00
CA GLU A 213 1.75 18.38 -18.19
C GLU A 213 0.93 19.67 -18.28
N ARG A 214 1.59 20.73 -18.66
CA ARG A 214 1.01 22.06 -18.88
C ARG A 214 1.60 22.72 -20.12
N ILE A 215 0.89 23.73 -20.62
CA ILE A 215 1.34 24.55 -21.73
C ILE A 215 1.55 25.97 -21.18
N SER A 216 2.72 26.54 -21.41
CA SER A 216 3.03 27.91 -21.05
C SER A 216 2.28 28.92 -21.93
N ASN A 217 2.21 30.18 -21.51
CA ASN A 217 1.61 31.27 -22.30
C ASN A 217 2.28 31.47 -23.68
N LYS A 218 3.51 30.96 -23.86
CA LYS A 218 4.26 30.99 -25.12
C LYS A 218 4.04 29.75 -25.99
N GLY A 219 3.13 28.82 -25.58
CA GLY A 219 2.84 27.59 -26.30
C GLY A 219 3.80 26.42 -26.04
N ASN A 220 4.83 26.60 -25.22
CA ASN A 220 5.79 25.53 -24.92
C ASN A 220 5.21 24.58 -23.88
N LYS A 221 5.36 23.28 -24.11
CA LYS A 221 5.00 22.23 -23.14
C LYS A 221 6.03 22.19 -22.01
N PHE A 222 5.56 21.96 -20.80
CA PHE A 222 6.39 21.65 -19.62
C PHE A 222 5.60 20.73 -18.68
N ALA A 223 6.28 20.01 -17.80
CA ALA A 223 5.65 19.14 -16.84
C ALA A 223 6.22 19.35 -15.44
N PHE A 224 5.34 19.38 -14.46
CA PHE A 224 5.70 19.18 -13.07
C PHE A 224 5.69 17.70 -12.77
N ILE A 225 6.81 17.17 -12.31
CA ILE A 225 6.99 15.76 -12.02
C ILE A 225 7.31 15.64 -10.53
N GLN A 226 6.43 14.99 -9.82
CA GLN A 226 6.60 14.67 -8.40
C GLN A 226 7.37 13.38 -8.25
N PHE A 227 8.42 13.42 -7.46
CA PHE A 227 9.29 12.30 -7.13
C PHE A 227 9.23 12.00 -5.64
N SER A 228 9.50 10.75 -5.29
CA SER A 228 9.86 10.33 -3.94
C SER A 228 11.23 9.71 -3.91
N ASP A 229 11.94 9.91 -2.81
CA ASP A 229 13.10 9.13 -2.44
C ASP A 229 12.94 8.62 -0.99
N PRO A 230 13.86 7.80 -0.45
CA PRO A 230 13.75 7.32 0.93
C PRO A 230 13.68 8.42 2.00
N SER A 231 14.07 9.65 1.67
CA SER A 231 14.13 10.78 2.60
C SER A 231 12.96 11.77 2.48
N GLY A 232 12.16 11.68 1.40
CA GLY A 232 11.02 12.59 1.23
C GLY A 232 10.52 12.72 -0.20
N PHE A 233 9.83 13.84 -0.45
CA PHE A 233 9.20 14.15 -1.73
C PHE A 233 9.76 15.45 -2.28
N PHE A 234 9.95 15.49 -3.58
CA PHE A 234 10.39 16.69 -4.28
C PHE A 234 9.72 16.79 -5.65
N GLU A 235 9.72 17.99 -6.19
CA GLU A 235 9.18 18.27 -7.51
C GLU A 235 10.28 18.78 -8.42
N ALA A 236 10.31 18.27 -9.63
CA ALA A 236 11.17 18.78 -10.69
C ALA A 236 10.32 19.25 -11.88
N THR A 237 10.76 20.34 -12.52
CA THR A 237 10.13 20.82 -13.75
C THR A 237 10.91 20.29 -14.95
N ALA A 238 10.23 19.54 -15.81
CA ALA A 238 10.75 19.10 -17.11
C ALA A 238 10.24 20.06 -18.20
N PHE A 239 11.15 20.58 -19.00
CA PHE A 239 10.81 21.42 -20.17
C PHE A 239 10.61 20.58 -21.43
N SER A 240 10.15 21.21 -22.51
CA SER A 240 9.71 20.54 -23.73
C SER A 240 10.73 19.58 -24.32
N ASP A 241 12.01 19.95 -24.33
CA ASP A 241 13.12 19.13 -24.82
C ASP A 241 13.27 17.81 -24.04
N ILE A 242 13.19 17.88 -22.72
CA ILE A 242 13.22 16.70 -21.84
C ILE A 242 11.98 15.82 -22.03
N ILE A 243 10.81 16.45 -22.14
CA ILE A 243 9.57 15.70 -22.34
C ILE A 243 9.58 14.96 -23.69
N GLU A 244 10.03 15.60 -24.76
CA GLU A 244 10.09 14.98 -26.09
C GLU A 244 11.07 13.80 -26.13
N LEU A 245 12.24 13.94 -25.51
CA LEU A 245 13.28 12.91 -25.52
C LEU A 245 12.97 11.71 -24.60
N TYR A 246 12.35 11.99 -23.42
CA TYR A 246 12.26 11.01 -22.34
C TYR A 246 10.82 10.69 -21.90
N SER A 247 9.80 11.04 -22.70
CA SER A 247 8.38 10.79 -22.33
C SER A 247 8.08 9.34 -21.94
N HIS A 248 8.77 8.39 -22.55
CA HIS A 248 8.61 6.96 -22.25
C HIS A 248 9.14 6.56 -20.86
N LEU A 249 10.07 7.33 -20.29
CA LEU A 249 10.61 7.13 -18.94
C LEU A 249 9.83 7.92 -17.89
N LEU A 250 9.11 8.98 -18.27
CA LEU A 250 8.38 9.85 -17.38
C LEU A 250 6.99 9.30 -17.04
N GLN A 251 6.96 8.04 -16.55
CA GLN A 251 5.73 7.34 -16.17
C GLN A 251 5.73 7.06 -14.66
N PRO A 252 4.56 7.02 -13.98
CA PRO A 252 4.46 6.66 -12.57
C PRO A 252 5.17 5.33 -12.24
N ALA A 253 5.73 5.24 -11.06
CA ALA A 253 6.51 4.12 -10.52
C ALA A 253 7.85 3.85 -11.25
N GLN A 254 8.30 4.70 -12.18
CA GLN A 254 9.64 4.62 -12.74
C GLN A 254 10.68 5.23 -11.79
N ASN A 255 11.81 4.54 -11.63
CA ASN A 255 12.96 4.99 -10.85
C ASN A 255 13.97 5.67 -11.79
N LEU A 256 14.27 6.93 -11.57
CA LEU A 256 15.13 7.71 -12.44
C LEU A 256 16.28 8.38 -11.67
N ILE A 257 17.41 8.54 -12.37
CA ILE A 257 18.47 9.45 -11.94
C ILE A 257 18.28 10.77 -12.70
N LEU A 258 18.20 11.84 -11.95
CA LEU A 258 18.00 13.19 -12.43
C LEU A 258 19.30 13.95 -12.35
N TYR A 259 19.57 14.73 -13.38
CA TYR A 259 20.62 15.76 -13.41
C TYR A 259 19.91 17.11 -13.37
N CYS A 260 19.97 17.82 -12.27
CA CYS A 260 19.22 19.04 -12.03
C CYS A 260 20.07 20.10 -11.29
#